data_12285e086a7bba999d91fb8ad7c4f7d7
#
_entry.id   12285e086a7bba999d91fb8ad7c4f7d7
#
_cell.length_a   1.000
_cell.length_b   1.000
_cell.length_c   1.000
_cell.angle_alpha   90.00
_cell.angle_beta   90.00
_cell.angle_gamma   90.00
#
_symmetry.space_group_name_H-M   'P 1'
#
loop_
_entity.id
_entity.type
_entity.pdbx_description
1 polymer ?
#
loop_
_entity_poly.entity_id
_entity_poly.type
_entity_poly.pdbx_seq_one_letter_code
_entity_poly.pdbx_strand_id
1 'polypeptide(L)'
;MSIFYIADTHFGHENSIRFCNRPFADVNEMNRTLIKNWNAKVTPDDDVYVLGDFAYRRATSVRDIVRQLNGRKHLIIGNHDVSWMKNKEAVAEFHEVTPLLEIKDEERLVTLCHYPMMAWRNSKRSFSWLIHGHIHNNVQDEYWPLLTTMDRALNAGVDINDFMPVTFDELIKNNRKWKLRNS
;
A
#
# COMPACT_ATOMS: atom_id res chain seq x y z
N MET A 1 -16.62 -3.07 -10.96
CA MET A 1 -15.86 -2.07 -10.21
C MET A 1 -15.47 -2.69 -8.89
N SER A 2 -14.19 -2.92 -8.73
CA SER A 2 -13.61 -3.56 -7.55
C SER A 2 -12.77 -2.57 -6.76
N ILE A 3 -12.53 -2.85 -5.48
CA ILE A 3 -11.63 -2.06 -4.63
C ILE A 3 -10.34 -2.86 -4.42
N PHE A 4 -9.22 -2.20 -4.63
CA PHE A 4 -7.88 -2.74 -4.41
C PHE A 4 -7.09 -1.88 -3.43
N TYR A 5 -6.16 -2.52 -2.73
CA TYR A 5 -5.26 -1.90 -1.75
C TYR A 5 -3.82 -2.23 -2.08
N ILE A 6 -2.93 -1.26 -1.90
CA ILE A 6 -1.48 -1.41 -2.10
C ILE A 6 -0.75 -0.38 -1.24
N ALA A 7 0.43 -0.69 -0.75
CA ALA A 7 1.30 0.24 -0.04
C ALA A 7 2.77 0.00 -0.38
N ASP A 8 3.60 1.01 -0.10
CA ASP A 8 5.06 0.88 -0.09
C ASP A 8 5.63 0.42 -1.43
N THR A 9 5.06 0.90 -2.54
CA THR A 9 5.56 0.57 -3.89
C THR A 9 6.98 1.10 -4.11
N HIS A 10 7.30 2.29 -3.54
CA HIS A 10 8.61 2.91 -3.61
C HIS A 10 9.17 2.99 -5.04
N PHE A 11 8.34 3.40 -6.01
CA PHE A 11 8.81 3.61 -7.38
C PHE A 11 10.07 4.49 -7.42
N GLY A 12 11.10 4.02 -8.12
CA GLY A 12 12.38 4.75 -8.23
C GLY A 12 13.30 4.67 -7.01
N HIS A 13 12.99 3.85 -6.00
CA HIS A 13 13.77 3.71 -4.77
C HIS A 13 14.65 2.45 -4.79
N GLU A 14 15.83 2.53 -5.37
CA GLU A 14 16.77 1.40 -5.48
C GLU A 14 17.08 0.74 -4.11
N ASN A 15 17.26 1.56 -3.07
CA ASN A 15 17.58 1.04 -1.75
C ASN A 15 16.48 0.17 -1.13
N SER A 16 15.21 0.34 -1.53
CA SER A 16 14.11 -0.52 -1.06
C SER A 16 14.31 -1.98 -1.46
N ILE A 17 15.00 -2.24 -2.58
CA ILE A 17 15.34 -3.59 -3.02
C ILE A 17 16.18 -4.30 -1.96
N ARG A 18 17.21 -3.64 -1.45
CA ARG A 18 18.11 -4.20 -0.43
C ARG A 18 17.47 -4.23 0.96
N PHE A 19 16.79 -3.16 1.37
CA PHE A 19 16.21 -3.05 2.72
C PHE A 19 15.09 -4.05 2.95
N CYS A 20 14.29 -4.34 1.92
CA CYS A 20 13.16 -5.26 2.01
C CYS A 20 13.46 -6.62 1.37
N ASN A 21 14.71 -6.85 0.92
CA ASN A 21 15.14 -8.06 0.22
C ASN A 21 14.22 -8.42 -0.96
N ARG A 22 13.89 -7.42 -1.79
CA ARG A 22 13.03 -7.58 -2.97
C ARG A 22 13.75 -8.37 -4.08
N PRO A 23 13.07 -9.26 -4.80
CA PRO A 23 13.67 -10.15 -5.80
C PRO A 23 13.87 -9.45 -7.17
N PHE A 24 14.49 -8.27 -7.17
CA PHE A 24 14.76 -7.49 -8.37
C PHE A 24 16.25 -7.19 -8.51
N ALA A 25 16.77 -7.26 -9.73
CA ALA A 25 18.18 -6.96 -9.99
C ALA A 25 18.46 -5.44 -9.90
N ASP A 26 17.50 -4.62 -10.31
CA ASP A 26 17.62 -3.16 -10.29
C ASP A 26 16.24 -2.47 -10.15
N VAL A 27 16.28 -1.15 -9.96
CA VAL A 27 15.08 -0.32 -9.80
C VAL A 27 14.20 -0.28 -11.06
N ASN A 28 14.78 -0.44 -12.24
CA ASN A 28 14.02 -0.43 -13.49
C ASN A 28 13.21 -1.73 -13.64
N GLU A 29 13.81 -2.87 -13.29
CA GLU A 29 13.09 -4.14 -13.22
C GLU A 29 11.96 -4.08 -12.21
N MET A 30 12.23 -3.58 -11.00
CA MET A 30 11.23 -3.39 -9.96
C MET A 30 10.05 -2.54 -10.48
N ASN A 31 10.34 -1.36 -11.05
CA ASN A 31 9.30 -0.46 -11.54
C ASN A 31 8.46 -1.12 -12.65
N ARG A 32 9.09 -1.76 -13.64
CA ARG A 32 8.38 -2.46 -14.73
C ARG A 32 7.50 -3.59 -14.19
N THR A 33 8.00 -4.35 -13.22
CA THR A 33 7.26 -5.46 -12.63
C THR A 33 6.05 -4.96 -11.85
N LEU A 34 6.21 -3.92 -11.02
CA LEU A 34 5.11 -3.31 -10.28
C LEU A 34 4.00 -2.79 -11.23
N ILE A 35 4.37 -2.07 -12.29
CA ILE A 35 3.41 -1.56 -13.29
C ILE A 35 2.70 -2.72 -13.99
N LYS A 36 3.44 -3.74 -14.42
CA LYS A 36 2.88 -4.93 -15.08
C LYS A 36 1.89 -5.66 -14.18
N ASN A 37 2.28 -5.94 -12.93
CA ASN A 37 1.45 -6.65 -11.96
C ASN A 37 0.18 -5.86 -11.62
N TRP A 38 0.32 -4.54 -11.46
CA TRP A 38 -0.82 -3.64 -11.24
C TRP A 38 -1.82 -3.74 -12.38
N ASN A 39 -1.37 -3.50 -13.61
CA ASN A 39 -2.25 -3.46 -14.78
C ASN A 39 -2.77 -4.84 -15.22
N ALA A 40 -2.15 -5.92 -14.79
CA ALA A 40 -2.68 -7.27 -14.99
C ALA A 40 -3.92 -7.56 -14.13
N LYS A 41 -4.14 -6.78 -13.07
CA LYS A 41 -5.17 -7.05 -12.07
C LYS A 41 -6.24 -5.96 -12.00
N VAL A 42 -5.83 -4.71 -12.16
CA VAL A 42 -6.68 -3.52 -12.06
C VAL A 42 -7.18 -3.11 -13.45
N THR A 43 -8.48 -2.89 -13.57
CA THR A 43 -9.11 -2.33 -14.76
C THR A 43 -9.29 -0.81 -14.64
N PRO A 44 -9.56 -0.07 -15.76
CA PRO A 44 -9.78 1.38 -15.69
C PRO A 44 -10.93 1.83 -14.76
N ASP A 45 -11.91 0.96 -14.53
CA ASP A 45 -13.10 1.27 -13.74
C ASP A 45 -12.96 0.96 -12.25
N ASP A 46 -11.84 0.38 -11.82
CA ASP A 46 -11.62 -0.02 -10.43
C ASP A 46 -11.06 1.13 -9.58
N ASP A 47 -11.29 1.08 -8.27
CA ASP A 47 -10.67 1.97 -7.29
C ASP A 47 -9.43 1.32 -6.65
N VAL A 48 -8.32 2.07 -6.58
CA VAL A 48 -7.10 1.60 -5.94
C VAL A 48 -6.68 2.59 -4.85
N TYR A 49 -6.70 2.12 -3.61
CA TYR A 49 -6.20 2.86 -2.46
C TYR A 49 -4.72 2.56 -2.25
N VAL A 50 -3.89 3.58 -2.44
CA VAL A 50 -2.44 3.53 -2.23
C VAL A 50 -2.15 4.01 -0.82
N LEU A 51 -1.75 3.11 0.07
CA LEU A 51 -1.52 3.39 1.49
C LEU A 51 -0.12 3.96 1.75
N GLY A 52 0.28 4.95 0.95
CA GLY A 52 1.50 5.72 1.10
C GLY A 52 2.78 5.07 0.57
N ASP A 53 3.83 5.88 0.60
CA ASP A 53 5.16 5.55 0.10
C ASP A 53 5.13 5.03 -1.34
N PHE A 54 4.34 5.78 -2.18
CA PHE A 54 4.17 5.45 -3.59
C PHE A 54 5.47 5.55 -4.37
N ALA A 55 6.23 6.66 -4.20
CA ALA A 55 7.44 6.88 -4.96
C ALA A 55 8.53 7.57 -4.15
N TYR A 56 9.79 7.34 -4.54
CA TYR A 56 10.91 8.03 -3.95
C TYR A 56 11.18 9.36 -4.64
N ARG A 57 11.70 10.35 -3.89
CA ARG A 57 11.95 11.74 -4.34
C ARG A 57 12.76 11.88 -5.64
N ARG A 58 13.53 10.87 -6.02
CA ARG A 58 14.36 10.85 -7.24
C ARG A 58 13.73 10.03 -8.36
N ALA A 59 12.51 9.54 -8.17
CA ALA A 59 11.82 8.81 -9.23
C ALA A 59 11.67 9.73 -10.46
N THR A 60 12.08 9.24 -11.60
CA THR A 60 11.88 9.91 -12.89
C THR A 60 10.37 10.06 -13.07
N SER A 61 9.89 11.29 -13.13
CA SER A 61 8.49 11.65 -13.30
C SER A 61 7.46 10.72 -12.64
N VAL A 62 7.13 10.98 -11.37
CA VAL A 62 6.03 10.29 -10.66
C VAL A 62 4.72 10.36 -11.48
N ARG A 63 4.47 11.49 -12.15
CA ARG A 63 3.33 11.69 -13.03
C ARG A 63 3.25 10.62 -14.12
N ASP A 64 4.37 10.35 -14.80
CA ASP A 64 4.39 9.37 -15.88
C ASP A 64 4.16 7.94 -15.38
N ILE A 65 4.60 7.64 -14.16
CA ILE A 65 4.30 6.35 -13.52
C ILE A 65 2.79 6.25 -13.25
N VAL A 66 2.20 7.24 -12.58
CA VAL A 66 0.76 7.23 -12.23
C VAL A 66 -0.12 7.08 -13.48
N ARG A 67 0.25 7.72 -14.59
CA ARG A 67 -0.48 7.63 -15.86
C ARG A 67 -0.44 6.26 -16.53
N GLN A 68 0.56 5.45 -16.23
CA GLN A 68 0.67 4.09 -16.74
C GLN A 68 -0.20 3.10 -15.96
N LEU A 69 -0.70 3.48 -14.78
CA LEU A 69 -1.45 2.61 -13.88
C LEU A 69 -2.96 2.74 -14.14
N ASN A 70 -3.62 1.61 -14.32
CA ASN A 70 -5.06 1.52 -14.45
C ASN A 70 -5.79 1.90 -13.16
N GLY A 71 -7.09 2.22 -13.28
CA GLY A 71 -8.00 2.49 -12.17
C GLY A 71 -7.93 3.93 -11.65
N ARG A 72 -8.88 4.28 -10.77
CA ARG A 72 -8.88 5.53 -10.03
C ARG A 72 -7.99 5.38 -8.80
N LYS A 73 -6.92 6.15 -8.75
CA LYS A 73 -5.93 6.07 -7.66
C LYS A 73 -6.28 7.07 -6.56
N HIS A 74 -6.38 6.59 -5.31
CA HIS A 74 -6.56 7.39 -4.09
C HIS A 74 -5.30 7.26 -3.26
N LEU A 75 -4.64 8.36 -2.92
CA LEU A 75 -3.39 8.33 -2.15
C LEU A 75 -3.64 8.66 -0.68
N ILE A 76 -3.28 7.74 0.19
CA ILE A 76 -3.09 7.97 1.61
C ILE A 76 -1.62 8.32 1.81
N ILE A 77 -1.32 9.53 2.27
CA ILE A 77 0.03 10.08 2.27
C ILE A 77 0.96 9.30 3.20
N GLY A 78 2.09 8.82 2.66
CA GLY A 78 3.19 8.24 3.43
C GLY A 78 4.33 9.23 3.67
N ASN A 79 5.32 8.84 4.47
CA ASN A 79 6.42 9.72 4.84
C ASN A 79 7.37 10.03 3.66
N HIS A 80 7.49 9.16 2.67
CA HIS A 80 8.30 9.41 1.47
C HIS A 80 7.57 10.25 0.42
N ASP A 81 6.24 10.32 0.47
CA ASP A 81 5.45 11.01 -0.55
C ASP A 81 5.60 12.53 -0.49
N VAL A 82 5.77 13.11 0.69
CA VAL A 82 5.87 14.56 0.92
C VAL A 82 6.89 15.24 0.00
N SER A 83 7.96 14.54 -0.36
CA SER A 83 9.04 15.10 -1.18
C SER A 83 8.64 15.28 -2.65
N TRP A 84 7.97 14.33 -3.28
CA TRP A 84 7.55 14.39 -4.67
C TRP A 84 6.20 15.11 -4.85
N MET A 85 5.37 15.17 -3.80
CA MET A 85 4.08 15.89 -3.81
C MET A 85 4.22 17.41 -4.01
N LYS A 86 5.44 17.95 -3.94
CA LYS A 86 5.72 19.31 -4.39
C LYS A 86 5.41 19.51 -5.87
N ASN A 87 5.44 18.45 -6.67
CA ASN A 87 4.97 18.45 -8.05
C ASN A 87 3.44 18.32 -8.08
N LYS A 88 2.74 19.45 -8.19
CA LYS A 88 1.28 19.52 -8.21
C LYS A 88 0.65 18.78 -9.40
N GLU A 89 1.35 18.66 -10.52
CA GLU A 89 0.86 17.92 -11.68
C GLU A 89 0.83 16.40 -11.41
N ALA A 90 1.81 15.89 -10.68
CA ALA A 90 1.81 14.48 -10.26
C ALA A 90 0.69 14.20 -9.24
N VAL A 91 0.46 15.13 -8.29
CA VAL A 91 -0.64 15.03 -7.31
C VAL A 91 -2.01 15.05 -8.00
N ALA A 92 -2.17 15.86 -9.05
CA ALA A 92 -3.43 15.97 -9.81
C ALA A 92 -3.82 14.69 -10.58
N GLU A 93 -2.91 13.73 -10.75
CA GLU A 93 -3.22 12.41 -11.36
C GLU A 93 -3.91 11.43 -10.36
N PHE A 94 -3.96 11.78 -9.08
CA PHE A 94 -4.71 11.04 -8.07
C PHE A 94 -6.11 11.64 -7.92
N HIS A 95 -7.12 10.79 -7.79
CA HIS A 95 -8.51 11.20 -7.57
C HIS A 95 -8.69 11.88 -6.22
N GLU A 96 -7.99 11.40 -5.20
CA GLU A 96 -8.00 11.92 -3.84
C GLU A 96 -6.61 11.77 -3.21
N VAL A 97 -6.22 12.74 -2.38
CA VAL A 97 -4.96 12.72 -1.62
C VAL A 97 -5.22 13.20 -0.21
N THR A 98 -5.02 12.33 0.78
CA THR A 98 -5.32 12.62 2.19
C THR A 98 -4.41 11.83 3.13
N PRO A 99 -4.13 12.29 4.35
CA PRO A 99 -3.31 11.51 5.30
C PRO A 99 -4.07 10.34 5.96
N LEU A 100 -5.40 10.38 5.96
CA LEU A 100 -6.27 9.35 6.52
C LEU A 100 -7.62 9.39 5.81
N LEU A 101 -8.21 8.22 5.58
CA LEU A 101 -9.52 8.09 4.96
C LEU A 101 -10.31 6.97 5.64
N GLU A 102 -11.61 7.15 5.76
CA GLU A 102 -12.53 6.08 6.14
C GLU A 102 -13.45 5.78 4.96
N ILE A 103 -13.50 4.52 4.56
CA ILE A 103 -14.34 4.06 3.47
C ILE A 103 -15.26 2.93 3.91
N LYS A 104 -16.28 2.67 3.10
CA LYS A 104 -17.10 1.47 3.19
C LYS A 104 -16.70 0.53 2.07
N ASP A 105 -16.23 -0.67 2.42
CA ASP A 105 -15.98 -1.76 1.48
C ASP A 105 -16.92 -2.92 1.82
N GLU A 106 -17.96 -3.08 1.02
CA GLU A 106 -19.14 -3.90 1.35
C GLU A 106 -19.75 -3.52 2.71
N GLU A 107 -19.83 -4.45 3.66
CA GLU A 107 -20.34 -4.23 5.02
C GLU A 107 -19.23 -3.79 6.02
N ARG A 108 -18.00 -3.59 5.53
CA ARG A 108 -16.84 -3.26 6.36
C ARG A 108 -16.63 -1.75 6.41
N LEU A 109 -16.39 -1.23 7.61
CA LEU A 109 -15.84 0.11 7.81
C LEU A 109 -14.32 -0.02 7.81
N VAL A 110 -13.67 0.58 6.85
CA VAL A 110 -12.21 0.46 6.68
C VAL A 110 -11.56 1.82 6.90
N THR A 111 -10.70 1.89 7.90
CA THR A 111 -9.82 3.04 8.13
C THR A 111 -8.52 2.81 7.36
N LEU A 112 -8.15 3.77 6.53
CA LEU A 112 -6.95 3.77 5.70
C LEU A 112 -5.94 4.77 6.26
N CYS A 113 -4.77 4.32 6.67
CA CYS A 113 -3.68 5.14 7.17
C CYS A 113 -2.35 4.52 6.77
N HIS A 114 -1.36 5.33 6.40
CA HIS A 114 -0.04 4.77 6.07
C HIS A 114 0.60 4.04 7.25
N TYR A 115 0.46 4.58 8.45
CA TYR A 115 1.05 3.99 9.65
C TYR A 115 0.11 2.96 10.31
N PRO A 116 0.63 1.87 10.90
CA PRO A 116 -0.15 1.01 11.77
C PRO A 116 -0.57 1.78 13.02
N MET A 117 -1.87 1.75 13.33
CA MET A 117 -2.44 2.42 14.50
C MET A 117 -2.84 1.41 15.58
N MET A 118 -2.63 1.72 16.83
CA MET A 118 -3.09 0.89 17.96
C MET A 118 -4.61 0.90 18.13
N ALA A 119 -5.28 1.98 17.69
CA ALA A 119 -6.74 2.11 17.74
C ALA A 119 -7.22 2.98 16.58
N TRP A 120 -8.38 2.66 16.03
CA TRP A 120 -9.08 3.41 14.99
C TRP A 120 -10.58 3.41 15.29
N ARG A 121 -11.36 4.14 14.49
CA ARG A 121 -12.81 4.24 14.72
C ARG A 121 -13.46 2.86 14.76
N ASN A 122 -14.20 2.59 15.83
CA ASN A 122 -14.90 1.32 16.06
C ASN A 122 -13.99 0.06 16.05
N SER A 123 -12.69 0.17 16.36
CA SER A 123 -11.72 -0.93 16.31
C SER A 123 -12.11 -2.17 17.14
N LYS A 124 -12.99 -1.99 18.14
CA LYS A 124 -13.54 -3.10 18.95
C LYS A 124 -14.69 -3.85 18.25
N ARG A 125 -15.23 -3.35 17.14
CA ARG A 125 -16.35 -3.95 16.41
C ARG A 125 -15.83 -4.84 15.29
N SER A 126 -16.48 -5.98 15.07
CA SER A 126 -16.08 -6.99 14.07
C SER A 126 -16.07 -6.48 12.62
N PHE A 127 -16.92 -5.50 12.33
CA PHE A 127 -17.01 -4.90 10.99
C PHE A 127 -15.97 -3.80 10.72
N SER A 128 -15.17 -3.40 11.73
CA SER A 128 -14.21 -2.28 11.59
C SER A 128 -12.79 -2.79 11.45
N TRP A 129 -12.10 -2.30 10.43
CA TRP A 129 -10.77 -2.73 10.00
C TRP A 129 -9.83 -1.54 9.82
N LEU A 130 -8.55 -1.78 9.98
CA LEU A 130 -7.47 -0.88 9.60
C LEU A 130 -6.70 -1.51 8.44
N ILE A 131 -6.42 -0.73 7.39
CA ILE A 131 -5.44 -1.10 6.38
C ILE A 131 -4.30 -0.07 6.43
N HIS A 132 -3.07 -0.55 6.44
CA HIS A 132 -1.87 0.27 6.58
C HIS A 132 -0.72 -0.21 5.69
N GLY A 133 0.35 0.57 5.61
CA GLY A 133 1.64 0.25 5.01
C GLY A 133 2.77 0.44 6.00
N HIS A 134 3.85 1.09 5.58
CA HIS A 134 4.99 1.59 6.33
C HIS A 134 5.97 0.53 6.83
N ILE A 135 5.50 -0.58 7.35
CA ILE A 135 6.33 -1.59 8.01
C ILE A 135 6.93 -2.62 7.04
N HIS A 136 6.57 -2.56 5.76
CA HIS A 136 7.03 -3.51 4.75
C HIS A 136 6.83 -4.98 5.18
N ASN A 137 7.87 -5.81 5.04
CA ASN A 137 7.94 -7.18 5.55
C ASN A 137 8.73 -7.29 6.87
N ASN A 138 8.96 -6.17 7.57
CA ASN A 138 9.76 -6.15 8.79
C ASN A 138 9.02 -6.79 9.96
N VAL A 139 9.70 -7.75 10.62
CA VAL A 139 9.19 -8.52 11.77
C VAL A 139 10.15 -8.46 12.96
N GLN A 140 11.15 -7.59 12.91
CA GLN A 140 12.19 -7.47 13.92
C GLN A 140 11.95 -6.35 14.94
N ASP A 141 11.05 -5.43 14.63
CA ASP A 141 10.80 -4.26 15.46
C ASP A 141 9.90 -4.56 16.67
N GLU A 142 10.00 -3.71 17.68
CA GLU A 142 9.30 -3.84 18.97
C GLU A 142 7.76 -3.86 18.84
N TYR A 143 7.21 -3.31 17.77
CA TYR A 143 5.76 -3.36 17.49
C TYR A 143 5.27 -4.74 17.03
N TRP A 144 6.16 -5.62 16.55
CA TRP A 144 5.76 -6.88 15.92
C TRP A 144 4.92 -7.78 16.83
N PRO A 145 5.29 -8.03 18.11
CA PRO A 145 4.46 -8.86 19.00
C PRO A 145 3.04 -8.35 19.18
N LEU A 146 2.85 -7.02 19.21
CA LEU A 146 1.51 -6.42 19.29
C LEU A 146 0.76 -6.60 17.97
N LEU A 147 1.40 -6.32 16.85
CA LEU A 147 0.77 -6.39 15.53
C LEU A 147 0.28 -7.81 15.19
N THR A 148 1.00 -8.85 15.65
CA THR A 148 0.57 -10.24 15.44
C THR A 148 -0.78 -10.54 16.07
N THR A 149 -1.12 -9.87 17.19
CA THR A 149 -2.41 -10.04 17.88
C THR A 149 -3.56 -9.22 17.29
N MET A 150 -3.25 -8.30 16.38
CA MET A 150 -4.24 -7.38 15.79
C MET A 150 -4.80 -7.95 14.48
N ASP A 151 -5.76 -8.88 14.58
CA ASP A 151 -6.32 -9.57 13.38
C ASP A 151 -6.99 -8.65 12.37
N ARG A 152 -7.48 -7.48 12.81
CA ARG A 152 -8.16 -6.50 11.96
C ARG A 152 -7.30 -5.31 11.55
N ALA A 153 -5.99 -5.38 11.77
CA ALA A 153 -5.00 -4.48 11.17
C ALA A 153 -4.25 -5.24 10.08
N LEU A 154 -4.45 -4.81 8.83
CA LEU A 154 -3.94 -5.48 7.64
C LEU A 154 -2.87 -4.64 6.95
N ASN A 155 -1.73 -5.23 6.69
CA ASN A 155 -0.64 -4.61 5.95
C ASN A 155 -0.85 -4.79 4.44
N ALA A 156 -0.95 -3.67 3.71
CA ALA A 156 -1.08 -3.63 2.25
C ALA A 156 0.27 -3.50 1.52
N GLY A 157 1.38 -3.54 2.24
CA GLY A 157 2.73 -3.44 1.66
C GLY A 157 2.98 -4.49 0.59
N VAL A 158 3.56 -4.07 -0.53
CA VAL A 158 3.84 -4.94 -1.69
C VAL A 158 4.71 -6.13 -1.33
N ASP A 159 5.57 -5.99 -0.32
CA ASP A 159 6.54 -6.99 0.10
C ASP A 159 5.91 -8.28 0.65
N ILE A 160 4.66 -8.21 1.10
CA ILE A 160 3.88 -9.37 1.58
C ILE A 160 2.69 -9.72 0.68
N ASN A 161 2.48 -8.94 -0.39
CA ASN A 161 1.36 -9.06 -1.32
C ASN A 161 1.82 -9.30 -2.78
N ASP A 162 2.92 -10.04 -2.96
CA ASP A 162 3.44 -10.48 -4.26
C ASP A 162 3.65 -9.33 -5.28
N PHE A 163 3.98 -8.13 -4.80
CA PHE A 163 4.23 -6.93 -5.61
C PHE A 163 3.07 -6.53 -6.51
N MET A 164 1.82 -6.66 -6.02
CA MET A 164 0.61 -6.30 -6.76
C MET A 164 -0.49 -5.71 -5.87
N PRO A 165 -1.44 -4.93 -6.43
CA PRO A 165 -2.65 -4.54 -5.73
C PRO A 165 -3.48 -5.78 -5.36
N VAL A 166 -4.10 -5.76 -4.18
CA VAL A 166 -4.87 -6.88 -3.66
C VAL A 166 -6.25 -6.43 -3.18
N THR A 167 -7.23 -7.32 -3.31
CA THR A 167 -8.58 -7.13 -2.75
C THR A 167 -8.56 -7.30 -1.23
N PHE A 168 -9.64 -6.93 -0.56
CA PHE A 168 -9.77 -7.09 0.89
C PHE A 168 -9.59 -8.54 1.35
N ASP A 169 -10.20 -9.49 0.65
CA ASP A 169 -10.10 -10.91 1.03
C ASP A 169 -8.69 -11.47 0.80
N GLU A 170 -8.00 -11.01 -0.24
CA GLU A 170 -6.59 -11.34 -0.47
C GLU A 170 -5.69 -10.75 0.64
N LEU A 171 -5.97 -9.51 1.10
CA LEU A 171 -5.27 -8.93 2.25
C LEU A 171 -5.39 -9.80 3.50
N ILE A 172 -6.59 -10.23 3.86
CA ILE A 172 -6.80 -11.13 5.01
C ILE A 172 -5.94 -12.40 4.85
N LYS A 173 -6.02 -13.04 3.70
CA LYS A 173 -5.27 -14.28 3.41
C LYS A 173 -3.76 -14.09 3.51
N ASN A 174 -3.24 -13.03 2.88
CA ASN A 174 -1.81 -12.76 2.82
C ASN A 174 -1.26 -12.36 4.20
N ASN A 175 -1.95 -11.49 4.93
CA ASN A 175 -1.57 -11.09 6.29
C ASN A 175 -1.57 -12.27 7.26
N ARG A 176 -2.59 -13.14 7.19
CA ARG A 176 -2.63 -14.36 8.01
C ARG A 176 -1.44 -15.27 7.71
N LYS A 177 -1.14 -15.51 6.44
CA LYS A 177 0.00 -16.31 6.00
C LYS A 177 1.34 -15.70 6.46
N TRP A 178 1.48 -14.39 6.35
CA TRP A 178 2.69 -13.66 6.77
C TRP A 178 2.90 -13.74 8.28
N LYS A 179 1.86 -13.47 9.08
CA LYS A 179 1.91 -13.59 10.55
C LYS A 179 2.27 -15.00 11.00
N LEU A 180 1.61 -16.03 10.44
CA LEU A 180 1.90 -17.44 10.79
C LEU A 180 3.31 -17.91 10.46
N ARG A 181 3.96 -17.34 9.46
CA ARG A 181 5.35 -17.70 9.10
C ARG A 181 6.39 -17.07 10.02
N ASN A 182 6.02 -16.02 10.75
CA ASN A 182 6.92 -15.20 11.55
C ASN A 182 6.50 -15.13 13.03
N SER A 183 5.64 -16.04 13.47
CA SER A 183 5.21 -16.22 14.87
C SER A 183 6.11 -17.17 15.61
#